data_8d7660fc52d3aeb015350268f5f78cfd
#
_entry.id   8d7660fc52d3aeb015350268f5f78cfd
#
_cell.length_a   1.000
_cell.length_b   1.000
_cell.length_c   1.000
_cell.angle_alpha   90.00
_cell.angle_beta   90.00
_cell.angle_gamma   90.00
#
_symmetry.space_group_name_H-M   'P 1'
#
loop_
_entity.id
_entity.type
_entity.pdbx_description
1 polymer ?
#
loop_
_entity_poly.entity_id
_entity_poly.type
_entity_poly.pdbx_seq_one_letter_code
_entity_poly.pdbx_strand_id
1 'polypeptide(L)'
;MAKLRSATTTEGRKRAGARALWRATGMTDSDFKKPIIAVVNSYTQFVPGHVHLNQLSDLMAQTIRDAGGVPREFNTIAIDDGIAMGHGGMLYSLPSRDLIADSVEYMVNAHCADAMVCISNCDKITPGMMLAALRLNIPVIFVSGGPMEAGKTRLANIDIKLDLVDAMVKGADPSVSDEDSEQVERSACPTCGSCSGMFTANSMNCLLEALGLALPGNGTTLATHKDRMQLYVEAGQRIVDLCNRFYGDDDHSVLPRNIANQAAFMNSMTLDIAMGGSSNTVLHLLAAAQEAGVEFDMSDIDRLSRSTPFLCKVAPATQQYHIEDVHRAGGIMAILNELAKAGKLDLSVGHVAGETLGDVIARYDATDPQNTDAQTFYRAGPAGIRTTKAMSQDYRWQELDLDREQGCIRSVEHAFSQDGGLAVLYGNLAPNGCIVKSAGVSEDMLVFKGTARVYESQDDAVEGILEGKVQKGDVVVIRYEGPKGGPGMQEMLYPTSYLKSMALDKECALITDGRFSGGTSGLSIGHVSPEAASGGAIALVEDGDEIIIDIPNRGINLSLSAEQLTLRQELQQARGKLAYKPLNRERAVTAALKAYALLATSADKGAVRDLQKLEDLS
;
A
#
# COMPACT_ATOMS: atom_id res chain seq x y z
N MET A 1 -13.02 34.39 6.15
CA MET A 1 -12.96 33.29 7.14
C MET A 1 -14.04 32.26 6.82
N ALA A 2 -13.65 31.06 6.52
CA ALA A 2 -14.58 29.95 6.36
C ALA A 2 -15.21 29.61 7.73
N LYS A 3 -16.50 29.34 7.75
CA LYS A 3 -17.18 28.96 8.99
C LYS A 3 -16.92 27.49 9.29
N LEU A 4 -16.69 27.13 10.57
CA LEU A 4 -16.59 25.73 10.98
C LEU A 4 -17.80 24.92 10.47
N ARG A 5 -17.57 23.75 9.92
CA ARG A 5 -18.63 22.83 9.48
C ARG A 5 -19.49 22.39 10.66
N SER A 6 -18.86 22.16 11.81
CA SER A 6 -19.50 21.77 13.07
C SER A 6 -20.50 22.80 13.57
N ALA A 7 -20.39 24.07 13.19
CA ALA A 7 -21.38 25.10 13.49
C ALA A 7 -22.80 24.70 13.02
N THR A 8 -22.92 23.86 12.01
CA THR A 8 -24.20 23.29 11.55
C THR A 8 -24.93 22.53 12.67
N THR A 9 -24.21 21.91 13.60
CA THR A 9 -24.76 21.11 14.70
C THR A 9 -24.62 21.80 16.07
N THR A 10 -23.69 22.76 16.21
CA THR A 10 -23.34 23.38 17.49
C THR A 10 -23.94 24.77 17.70
N GLU A 11 -24.31 25.50 16.64
CA GLU A 11 -24.75 26.89 16.75
C GLU A 11 -26.26 27.10 16.51
N GLY A 12 -26.78 28.14 17.13
CA GLY A 12 -28.15 28.62 16.94
C GLY A 12 -29.21 27.84 17.73
N ARG A 13 -30.34 28.54 18.03
CA ARG A 13 -31.41 27.98 18.86
C ARG A 13 -32.06 26.73 18.27
N LYS A 14 -32.17 26.65 16.94
CA LYS A 14 -32.75 25.50 16.22
C LYS A 14 -31.92 24.20 16.37
N ARG A 15 -30.67 24.29 16.83
CA ARG A 15 -29.76 23.15 17.04
C ARG A 15 -29.68 22.67 18.49
N ALA A 16 -30.64 23.10 19.33
CA ALA A 16 -30.68 22.68 20.73
C ALA A 16 -30.73 21.15 20.89
N GLY A 17 -31.46 20.44 20.03
CA GLY A 17 -31.51 18.96 20.04
C GLY A 17 -30.17 18.33 19.75
N ALA A 18 -29.45 18.80 18.72
CA ALA A 18 -28.10 18.30 18.39
C ALA A 18 -27.13 18.56 19.55
N ARG A 19 -27.14 19.77 20.14
CA ARG A 19 -26.30 20.07 21.31
C ARG A 19 -26.64 19.22 22.52
N ALA A 20 -27.92 18.89 22.74
CA ALA A 20 -28.31 17.99 23.83
C ALA A 20 -27.66 16.60 23.67
N LEU A 21 -27.66 16.08 22.45
CA LEU A 21 -26.97 14.81 22.14
C LEU A 21 -25.44 14.93 22.28
N TRP A 22 -24.85 16.02 21.79
CA TRP A 22 -23.40 16.27 21.99
C TRP A 22 -23.04 16.35 23.49
N ARG A 23 -23.88 16.94 24.33
CA ARG A 23 -23.69 16.95 25.80
C ARG A 23 -23.74 15.53 26.37
N ALA A 24 -24.65 14.68 25.88
CA ALA A 24 -24.73 13.28 26.30
C ALA A 24 -23.48 12.47 25.92
N THR A 25 -22.69 12.95 24.94
CA THR A 25 -21.37 12.39 24.62
C THR A 25 -20.21 13.06 25.39
N GLY A 26 -20.51 13.92 26.36
CA GLY A 26 -19.53 14.58 27.22
C GLY A 26 -19.04 15.96 26.77
N MET A 27 -19.62 16.58 25.71
CA MET A 27 -19.28 17.96 25.35
C MET A 27 -19.83 18.96 26.37
N THR A 28 -19.04 19.99 26.65
CA THR A 28 -19.36 21.10 27.55
C THR A 28 -19.67 22.37 26.76
N ASP A 29 -20.10 23.41 27.45
CA ASP A 29 -20.38 24.71 26.82
C ASP A 29 -19.16 25.34 26.14
N SER A 30 -17.98 25.12 26.70
CA SER A 30 -16.71 25.61 26.14
C SER A 30 -16.33 24.94 24.85
N ASP A 31 -16.86 23.74 24.57
CA ASP A 31 -16.47 22.93 23.41
C ASP A 31 -17.21 23.31 22.12
N PHE A 32 -18.42 23.89 22.26
CA PHE A 32 -19.26 24.24 21.09
C PHE A 32 -18.71 25.36 20.20
N LYS A 33 -17.63 26.03 20.64
CA LYS A 33 -16.92 27.04 19.84
C LYS A 33 -15.58 26.59 19.28
N LYS A 34 -15.18 25.35 19.59
CA LYS A 34 -13.92 24.75 19.15
C LYS A 34 -14.16 23.85 17.93
N PRO A 35 -13.15 23.63 17.09
CA PRO A 35 -13.26 22.69 15.99
C PRO A 35 -13.45 21.26 16.49
N ILE A 36 -14.38 20.53 15.86
CA ILE A 36 -14.55 19.08 16.10
C ILE A 36 -13.62 18.33 15.16
N ILE A 37 -12.65 17.62 15.75
CA ILE A 37 -11.66 16.83 15.02
C ILE A 37 -12.07 15.36 15.08
N ALA A 38 -12.33 14.76 13.92
CA ALA A 38 -12.60 13.34 13.82
C ALA A 38 -11.29 12.55 14.02
N VAL A 39 -11.24 11.66 15.01
CA VAL A 39 -10.17 10.68 15.16
C VAL A 39 -10.65 9.40 14.49
N VAL A 40 -10.22 9.21 13.25
CA VAL A 40 -10.58 8.06 12.41
C VAL A 40 -9.63 6.94 12.73
N ASN A 41 -10.05 6.00 13.57
CA ASN A 41 -9.27 4.84 13.99
C ASN A 41 -9.65 3.58 13.19
N SER A 42 -8.81 2.57 13.25
CA SER A 42 -9.02 1.26 12.66
C SER A 42 -8.62 0.11 13.60
N TYR A 43 -8.74 0.34 14.90
CA TYR A 43 -8.46 -0.67 15.91
C TYR A 43 -9.27 -1.95 15.69
N THR A 44 -8.59 -3.08 15.77
CA THR A 44 -9.19 -4.42 15.79
C THR A 44 -8.21 -5.43 16.37
N GLN A 45 -8.74 -6.54 16.88
CA GLN A 45 -7.93 -7.68 17.34
C GLN A 45 -7.60 -8.69 16.23
N PHE A 46 -8.13 -8.50 15.03
CA PHE A 46 -7.89 -9.38 13.88
C PHE A 46 -6.61 -9.05 13.10
N VAL A 47 -5.98 -7.90 13.35
CA VAL A 47 -4.85 -7.40 12.54
C VAL A 47 -3.68 -7.06 13.46
N PRO A 48 -2.50 -7.71 13.33
CA PRO A 48 -1.34 -7.44 14.18
C PRO A 48 -0.92 -5.96 14.18
N GLY A 49 -1.05 -5.29 13.03
CA GLY A 49 -0.79 -3.86 12.88
C GLY A 49 -1.78 -2.94 13.60
N HIS A 50 -2.90 -3.48 14.09
CA HIS A 50 -4.02 -2.69 14.62
C HIS A 50 -4.37 -2.99 16.08
N VAL A 51 -3.85 -4.06 16.67
CA VAL A 51 -4.19 -4.49 18.05
C VAL A 51 -3.86 -3.45 19.14
N HIS A 52 -3.01 -2.47 18.84
CA HIS A 52 -2.55 -1.43 19.75
C HIS A 52 -3.11 -0.04 19.45
N LEU A 53 -3.90 0.14 18.38
CA LEU A 53 -4.34 1.47 17.92
C LEU A 53 -5.31 2.16 18.87
N ASN A 54 -6.03 1.41 19.74
CA ASN A 54 -6.87 1.99 20.77
C ASN A 54 -6.07 2.80 21.81
N GLN A 55 -4.86 2.35 22.16
CA GLN A 55 -3.98 3.07 23.09
C GLN A 55 -3.44 4.36 22.44
N LEU A 56 -3.23 4.34 21.13
CA LEU A 56 -2.73 5.48 20.38
C LEU A 56 -3.82 6.54 20.16
N SER A 57 -5.09 6.14 20.02
CA SER A 57 -6.20 7.09 19.90
C SER A 57 -6.46 7.86 21.20
N ASP A 58 -6.27 7.25 22.35
CA ASP A 58 -6.37 7.94 23.64
C ASP A 58 -5.34 9.07 23.76
N LEU A 59 -4.08 8.80 23.37
CA LEU A 59 -3.01 9.79 23.31
C LEU A 59 -3.36 10.91 22.31
N MET A 60 -3.82 10.57 21.13
CA MET A 60 -4.25 11.52 20.09
C MET A 60 -5.38 12.41 20.61
N ALA A 61 -6.41 11.81 21.20
CA ALA A 61 -7.53 12.56 21.75
C ALA A 61 -7.11 13.54 22.87
N GLN A 62 -6.19 13.14 23.75
CA GLN A 62 -5.66 14.04 24.76
C GLN A 62 -4.90 15.20 24.13
N THR A 63 -4.02 14.93 23.17
CA THR A 63 -3.21 15.95 22.50
C THR A 63 -4.08 16.97 21.76
N ILE A 64 -5.13 16.53 21.06
CA ILE A 64 -6.08 17.42 20.39
C ILE A 64 -6.80 18.33 21.40
N ARG A 65 -7.20 17.79 22.57
CA ARG A 65 -7.82 18.63 23.64
C ARG A 65 -6.86 19.70 24.14
N ASP A 66 -5.63 19.31 24.40
CA ASP A 66 -4.58 20.22 24.91
C ASP A 66 -4.23 21.31 23.88
N ALA A 67 -4.32 20.99 22.59
CA ALA A 67 -4.16 21.95 21.49
C ALA A 67 -5.41 22.82 21.23
N GLY A 68 -6.54 22.58 21.92
CA GLY A 68 -7.75 23.39 21.83
C GLY A 68 -8.83 22.87 20.88
N GLY A 69 -8.70 21.66 20.34
CA GLY A 69 -9.73 20.97 19.56
C GLY A 69 -10.67 20.09 20.40
N VAL A 70 -11.71 19.57 19.78
CA VAL A 70 -12.64 18.60 20.38
C VAL A 70 -12.52 17.27 19.62
N PRO A 71 -11.79 16.28 20.15
CA PRO A 71 -11.65 14.99 19.48
C PRO A 71 -12.95 14.18 19.55
N ARG A 72 -13.29 13.52 18.46
CA ARG A 72 -14.38 12.55 18.38
C ARG A 72 -13.91 11.33 17.60
N GLU A 73 -13.76 10.23 18.30
CA GLU A 73 -13.26 8.98 17.75
C GLU A 73 -14.40 8.11 17.19
N PHE A 74 -14.08 7.43 16.08
CA PHE A 74 -14.82 6.28 15.60
C PHE A 74 -13.87 5.30 14.90
N ASN A 75 -14.30 4.05 14.79
CA ASN A 75 -13.52 3.01 14.09
C ASN A 75 -14.15 2.67 12.75
N THR A 76 -13.28 2.48 11.74
CA THR A 76 -13.63 1.74 10.53
C THR A 76 -13.18 0.28 10.66
N ILE A 77 -13.58 -0.57 9.71
CA ILE A 77 -13.13 -1.96 9.64
C ILE A 77 -11.66 -2.04 9.22
N ALA A 78 -11.02 -3.16 9.54
CA ALA A 78 -9.71 -3.53 9.03
C ALA A 78 -9.66 -5.03 8.75
N ILE A 79 -9.15 -5.41 7.57
CA ILE A 79 -8.92 -6.79 7.16
C ILE A 79 -7.41 -7.00 7.10
N ASP A 80 -6.93 -8.13 7.61
CA ASP A 80 -5.54 -8.54 7.51
C ASP A 80 -5.33 -9.34 6.23
N ASP A 81 -4.54 -8.79 5.31
CA ASP A 81 -4.24 -9.45 4.04
C ASP A 81 -3.43 -10.74 4.23
N GLY A 82 -2.52 -10.77 5.21
CA GLY A 82 -1.71 -11.95 5.52
C GLY A 82 -2.54 -13.13 6.04
N ILE A 83 -3.48 -12.87 6.95
CA ILE A 83 -4.40 -13.90 7.49
C ILE A 83 -5.41 -14.33 6.44
N ALA A 84 -5.85 -13.42 5.56
CA ALA A 84 -6.79 -13.71 4.49
C ALA A 84 -6.15 -14.37 3.27
N MET A 85 -4.82 -14.39 3.18
CA MET A 85 -4.07 -14.90 2.04
C MET A 85 -4.32 -16.40 1.81
N GLY A 86 -4.46 -16.81 0.54
CA GLY A 86 -4.58 -18.21 0.15
C GLY A 86 -5.95 -18.85 0.35
N HIS A 87 -6.99 -18.10 0.68
CA HIS A 87 -8.36 -18.57 0.75
C HIS A 87 -9.37 -17.48 0.38
N GLY A 88 -10.66 -17.83 0.29
CA GLY A 88 -11.72 -16.92 -0.15
C GLY A 88 -11.90 -15.63 0.68
N GLY A 89 -11.28 -15.54 1.85
CA GLY A 89 -11.21 -14.30 2.66
C GLY A 89 -10.50 -13.16 1.94
N MET A 90 -9.51 -13.47 1.09
CA MET A 90 -8.73 -12.48 0.36
C MET A 90 -9.55 -11.67 -0.66
N LEU A 91 -10.69 -12.20 -1.11
CA LEU A 91 -11.61 -11.49 -2.00
C LEU A 91 -12.20 -10.23 -1.35
N TYR A 92 -12.25 -10.16 -0.02
CA TYR A 92 -12.81 -9.02 0.72
C TYR A 92 -11.79 -7.91 0.98
N SER A 93 -10.49 -8.18 0.80
CA SER A 93 -9.43 -7.23 1.13
C SER A 93 -9.55 -5.94 0.31
N LEU A 94 -9.39 -5.98 -1.02
CA LEU A 94 -9.44 -4.77 -1.85
C LEU A 94 -10.80 -4.06 -1.81
N PRO A 95 -11.96 -4.76 -1.85
CA PRO A 95 -13.26 -4.12 -1.69
C PRO A 95 -13.43 -3.36 -0.37
N SER A 96 -12.75 -3.77 0.70
CA SER A 96 -12.80 -3.06 1.98
C SER A 96 -12.22 -1.64 1.90
N ARG A 97 -11.29 -1.36 0.97
CA ARG A 97 -10.74 -0.02 0.75
C ARG A 97 -11.82 1.01 0.45
N ASP A 98 -12.71 0.69 -0.50
CA ASP A 98 -13.81 1.58 -0.87
C ASP A 98 -14.87 1.68 0.25
N LEU A 99 -15.15 0.56 0.95
CA LEU A 99 -16.06 0.56 2.09
C LEU A 99 -15.53 1.39 3.26
N ILE A 100 -14.22 1.35 3.52
CA ILE A 100 -13.55 2.20 4.51
C ILE A 100 -13.73 3.67 4.13
N ALA A 101 -13.46 4.02 2.87
CA ALA A 101 -13.64 5.38 2.37
C ALA A 101 -15.07 5.88 2.58
N ASP A 102 -16.07 5.08 2.21
CA ASP A 102 -17.48 5.39 2.40
C ASP A 102 -17.83 5.56 3.89
N SER A 103 -17.37 4.67 4.76
CA SER A 103 -17.67 4.73 6.19
C SER A 103 -17.13 6.00 6.85
N VAL A 104 -15.92 6.42 6.46
CA VAL A 104 -15.32 7.67 6.93
C VAL A 104 -16.08 8.87 6.40
N GLU A 105 -16.42 8.88 5.12
CA GLU A 105 -17.21 9.94 4.51
C GLU A 105 -18.57 10.11 5.20
N TYR A 106 -19.30 9.01 5.46
CA TYR A 106 -20.58 9.04 6.17
C TYR A 106 -20.45 9.64 7.57
N MET A 107 -19.48 9.19 8.35
CA MET A 107 -19.29 9.66 9.72
C MET A 107 -18.94 11.16 9.77
N VAL A 108 -17.98 11.57 8.94
CA VAL A 108 -17.49 12.96 8.92
C VAL A 108 -18.56 13.93 8.39
N ASN A 109 -19.27 13.56 7.32
CA ASN A 109 -20.32 14.40 6.74
C ASN A 109 -21.57 14.47 7.62
N ALA A 110 -22.05 13.34 8.14
CA ALA A 110 -23.26 13.32 8.98
C ALA A 110 -23.08 14.11 10.28
N HIS A 111 -21.89 14.11 10.86
CA HIS A 111 -21.59 14.81 12.12
C HIS A 111 -20.91 16.18 11.90
N CYS A 112 -20.63 16.55 10.65
CA CYS A 112 -20.02 17.83 10.28
C CYS A 112 -18.69 18.09 11.00
N ALA A 113 -17.79 17.09 11.08
CA ALA A 113 -16.46 17.32 11.64
C ALA A 113 -15.66 18.32 10.79
N ASP A 114 -14.81 19.11 11.42
CA ASP A 114 -14.07 20.21 10.80
C ASP A 114 -12.76 19.75 10.19
N ALA A 115 -12.11 18.77 10.81
CA ALA A 115 -10.86 18.18 10.35
C ALA A 115 -10.79 16.71 10.81
N MET A 116 -9.79 15.97 10.37
CA MET A 116 -9.63 14.59 10.79
C MET A 116 -8.17 14.16 10.95
N VAL A 117 -7.93 13.24 11.89
CA VAL A 117 -6.70 12.48 12.02
C VAL A 117 -7.00 11.04 11.63
N CYS A 118 -6.21 10.48 10.71
CA CYS A 118 -6.36 9.11 10.27
C CYS A 118 -5.30 8.22 10.95
N ILE A 119 -5.75 7.28 11.79
CA ILE A 119 -4.92 6.28 12.47
C ILE A 119 -5.10 4.95 11.76
N SER A 120 -4.19 4.64 10.85
CA SER A 120 -4.20 3.43 10.02
C SER A 120 -2.88 2.69 10.14
N ASN A 121 -2.78 1.50 9.59
CA ASN A 121 -1.48 0.83 9.54
C ASN A 121 -1.35 -0.23 8.45
N CYS A 122 -2.42 -0.88 8.01
CA CYS A 122 -2.36 -2.03 7.13
C CYS A 122 -2.84 -1.73 5.70
N ASP A 123 -2.69 -2.69 4.81
CA ASP A 123 -2.67 -2.61 3.35
C ASP A 123 -3.81 -1.81 2.70
N LYS A 124 -5.05 -2.04 3.10
CA LYS A 124 -6.23 -1.41 2.46
C LYS A 124 -6.81 -0.29 3.29
N ILE A 125 -6.44 -0.23 4.58
CA ILE A 125 -6.97 0.75 5.52
C ILE A 125 -6.36 2.12 5.25
N THR A 126 -5.03 2.20 5.14
CA THR A 126 -4.33 3.44 4.81
C THR A 126 -4.83 4.04 3.49
N PRO A 127 -4.88 3.32 2.36
CA PRO A 127 -5.44 3.89 1.14
C PRO A 127 -6.95 4.17 1.24
N GLY A 128 -7.73 3.37 1.96
CA GLY A 128 -9.17 3.64 2.15
C GLY A 128 -9.43 4.95 2.87
N MET A 129 -8.69 5.24 3.95
CA MET A 129 -8.74 6.53 4.63
C MET A 129 -8.22 7.67 3.75
N MET A 130 -7.21 7.41 2.89
CA MET A 130 -6.68 8.39 1.95
C MET A 130 -7.74 8.78 0.89
N LEU A 131 -8.47 7.81 0.33
CA LEU A 131 -9.59 8.10 -0.57
C LEU A 131 -10.62 9.02 0.12
N ALA A 132 -11.01 8.71 1.36
CA ALA A 132 -11.94 9.54 2.12
C ALA A 132 -11.39 10.96 2.37
N ALA A 133 -10.11 11.08 2.70
CA ALA A 133 -9.46 12.37 2.93
C ALA A 133 -9.51 13.27 1.69
N LEU A 134 -9.17 12.70 0.53
CA LEU A 134 -9.20 13.40 -0.75
C LEU A 134 -10.63 13.74 -1.19
N ARG A 135 -11.59 12.86 -0.92
CA ARG A 135 -13.01 13.05 -1.21
C ARG A 135 -13.62 14.18 -0.39
N LEU A 136 -13.38 14.17 0.92
CA LEU A 136 -13.87 15.16 1.87
C LEU A 136 -13.21 16.53 1.74
N ASN A 137 -11.94 16.57 1.40
CA ASN A 137 -11.11 17.77 1.23
C ASN A 137 -11.21 18.76 2.40
N ILE A 138 -11.10 18.27 3.62
CA ILE A 138 -10.96 19.03 4.86
C ILE A 138 -9.57 18.81 5.44
N PRO A 139 -9.05 19.68 6.33
CA PRO A 139 -7.73 19.48 6.92
C PRO A 139 -7.56 18.06 7.48
N VAL A 140 -6.45 17.41 7.13
CA VAL A 140 -6.17 16.02 7.53
C VAL A 140 -4.69 15.82 7.84
N ILE A 141 -4.41 14.90 8.74
CA ILE A 141 -3.08 14.34 8.96
C ILE A 141 -3.19 12.84 9.18
N PHE A 142 -2.22 12.10 8.65
CA PHE A 142 -2.09 10.66 8.85
C PHE A 142 -1.01 10.36 9.88
N VAL A 143 -1.28 9.40 10.75
CA VAL A 143 -0.31 8.83 11.67
C VAL A 143 -0.54 7.34 11.78
N SER A 144 0.46 6.55 11.35
CA SER A 144 0.34 5.09 11.35
C SER A 144 0.61 4.46 12.71
N GLY A 145 0.16 3.23 12.90
CA GLY A 145 0.51 2.42 14.08
C GLY A 145 1.98 1.99 14.12
N GLY A 146 2.71 2.12 13.01
CA GLY A 146 4.11 1.77 12.84
C GLY A 146 4.36 0.32 12.44
N PRO A 147 5.54 0.04 11.85
CA PRO A 147 5.96 -1.31 11.49
C PRO A 147 6.35 -2.14 12.70
N MET A 148 6.24 -3.47 12.59
CA MET A 148 6.80 -4.40 13.56
C MET A 148 8.32 -4.51 13.42
N GLU A 149 8.98 -5.01 14.47
CA GLU A 149 10.38 -5.40 14.39
C GLU A 149 10.55 -6.63 13.47
N ALA A 150 11.70 -6.76 12.82
CA ALA A 150 12.03 -7.96 12.06
C ALA A 150 12.13 -9.19 12.97
N GLY A 151 11.59 -10.31 12.50
CA GLY A 151 11.72 -11.60 13.19
C GLY A 151 13.17 -12.03 13.25
N LYS A 152 13.55 -12.71 14.33
CA LYS A 152 14.89 -13.27 14.52
C LYS A 152 14.80 -14.65 15.15
N THR A 153 15.52 -15.60 14.59
CA THR A 153 15.64 -16.94 15.16
C THR A 153 17.00 -17.54 14.85
N ARG A 154 17.28 -18.68 15.44
CA ARG A 154 18.50 -19.43 15.19
C ARG A 154 18.18 -20.84 14.69
N LEU A 155 18.48 -21.11 13.44
CA LEU A 155 18.32 -22.42 12.83
C LEU A 155 19.69 -22.99 12.50
N ALA A 156 19.92 -24.28 12.78
CA ALA A 156 21.19 -24.96 12.53
C ALA A 156 22.43 -24.16 13.02
N ASN A 157 22.32 -23.47 14.18
CA ASN A 157 23.34 -22.57 14.74
C ASN A 157 23.63 -21.29 13.93
N ILE A 158 22.79 -20.91 12.98
CA ILE A 158 22.89 -19.68 12.19
C ILE A 158 21.79 -18.73 12.66
N ASP A 159 22.16 -17.50 13.03
CA ASP A 159 21.20 -16.44 13.33
C ASP A 159 20.63 -15.89 12.03
N ILE A 160 19.31 -15.90 11.88
CA ILE A 160 18.61 -15.43 10.69
C ILE A 160 17.59 -14.38 11.05
N LYS A 161 17.42 -13.38 10.17
CA LYS A 161 16.27 -12.48 10.19
C LYS A 161 15.13 -13.12 9.39
N LEU A 162 13.90 -12.82 9.79
CA LEU A 162 12.69 -13.42 9.23
C LEU A 162 11.60 -12.37 9.06
N ASP A 163 10.70 -12.68 8.14
CA ASP A 163 9.41 -12.01 7.99
C ASP A 163 8.27 -13.03 7.72
N LEU A 164 7.08 -12.53 7.45
CA LEU A 164 5.90 -13.35 7.14
C LEU A 164 6.14 -14.30 5.96
N VAL A 165 6.85 -13.83 4.92
CA VAL A 165 7.09 -14.64 3.70
C VAL A 165 8.00 -15.83 4.00
N ASP A 166 8.99 -15.65 4.87
CA ASP A 166 9.85 -16.77 5.31
C ASP A 166 9.04 -17.87 6.00
N ALA A 167 8.07 -17.49 6.84
CA ALA A 167 7.19 -18.47 7.48
C ALA A 167 6.33 -19.23 6.45
N MET A 168 5.79 -18.52 5.44
CA MET A 168 4.98 -19.15 4.39
C MET A 168 5.81 -20.08 3.50
N VAL A 169 7.00 -19.64 3.07
CA VAL A 169 7.88 -20.43 2.20
C VAL A 169 8.38 -21.69 2.93
N LYS A 170 8.83 -21.54 4.18
CA LYS A 170 9.31 -22.69 4.97
C LYS A 170 8.20 -23.67 5.35
N GLY A 171 7.00 -23.15 5.66
CA GLY A 171 5.84 -23.99 5.91
C GLY A 171 5.35 -24.78 4.69
N ALA A 172 5.66 -24.31 3.47
CA ALA A 172 5.36 -24.98 2.21
C ALA A 172 6.46 -25.94 1.73
N ASP A 173 7.66 -25.87 2.30
CA ASP A 173 8.82 -26.67 1.88
C ASP A 173 8.85 -28.03 2.59
N PRO A 174 8.61 -29.15 1.87
CA PRO A 174 8.58 -30.47 2.49
C PRO A 174 9.97 -30.95 2.98
N SER A 175 11.05 -30.26 2.65
CA SER A 175 12.40 -30.55 3.14
C SER A 175 12.69 -29.95 4.52
N VAL A 176 11.87 -28.99 4.98
CA VAL A 176 11.98 -28.37 6.31
C VAL A 176 11.26 -29.24 7.34
N SER A 177 11.89 -29.50 8.48
CA SER A 177 11.26 -30.25 9.57
C SER A 177 10.12 -29.47 10.20
N ASP A 178 9.12 -30.18 10.75
CA ASP A 178 8.00 -29.55 11.46
C ASP A 178 8.50 -28.67 12.63
N GLU A 179 9.55 -29.09 13.33
CA GLU A 179 10.15 -28.34 14.44
C GLU A 179 10.78 -27.02 13.97
N ASP A 180 11.54 -27.04 12.86
CA ASP A 180 12.13 -25.82 12.28
C ASP A 180 11.04 -24.88 11.74
N SER A 181 10.02 -25.44 11.08
CA SER A 181 8.86 -24.67 10.58
C SER A 181 8.12 -23.97 11.73
N GLU A 182 7.83 -24.69 12.83
CA GLU A 182 7.17 -24.14 14.01
C GLU A 182 8.05 -23.06 14.70
N GLN A 183 9.37 -23.23 14.71
CA GLN A 183 10.28 -22.22 15.24
C GLN A 183 10.28 -20.93 14.40
N VAL A 184 10.24 -21.06 13.08
CA VAL A 184 10.11 -19.90 12.16
C VAL A 184 8.77 -19.20 12.36
N GLU A 185 7.65 -19.95 12.39
CA GLU A 185 6.31 -19.41 12.64
C GLU A 185 6.26 -18.58 13.92
N ARG A 186 6.80 -19.09 15.01
CA ARG A 186 6.85 -18.38 16.31
C ARG A 186 7.72 -17.12 16.29
N SER A 187 8.63 -17.00 15.34
CA SER A 187 9.66 -15.94 15.33
C SER A 187 9.45 -14.88 14.25
N ALA A 188 8.71 -15.19 13.18
CA ALA A 188 8.60 -14.33 12.00
C ALA A 188 7.90 -12.98 12.26
N CYS A 189 6.89 -12.95 13.14
CA CYS A 189 6.12 -11.76 13.47
C CYS A 189 6.17 -11.50 14.99
N PRO A 190 7.26 -10.91 15.53
CA PRO A 190 7.50 -10.90 16.97
C PRO A 190 6.73 -9.81 17.72
N THR A 191 6.26 -8.75 17.06
CA THR A 191 5.66 -7.60 17.75
C THR A 191 4.34 -7.15 17.11
N CYS A 192 3.60 -6.26 17.78
CA CYS A 192 2.58 -5.48 17.11
C CYS A 192 3.22 -4.58 16.04
N GLY A 193 2.44 -4.17 15.07
CA GLY A 193 2.87 -3.33 13.95
C GLY A 193 2.48 -3.92 12.60
N SER A 194 2.61 -3.14 11.54
CA SER A 194 2.53 -3.62 10.16
C SER A 194 3.73 -4.51 9.83
N CYS A 195 3.83 -5.00 8.60
CA CYS A 195 4.93 -5.89 8.20
C CYS A 195 6.31 -5.28 8.48
N SER A 196 7.33 -6.13 8.70
CA SER A 196 8.71 -5.67 8.94
C SER A 196 9.49 -5.30 7.67
N GLY A 197 8.97 -5.64 6.47
CA GLY A 197 9.56 -5.33 5.17
C GLY A 197 8.80 -4.24 4.41
N MET A 198 9.23 -3.94 3.17
CA MET A 198 8.59 -2.99 2.25
C MET A 198 7.44 -3.66 1.49
N PHE A 199 6.47 -4.19 2.23
CA PHE A 199 5.22 -4.69 1.71
C PHE A 199 4.22 -3.53 1.54
N THR A 200 2.99 -3.81 1.11
CA THR A 200 2.00 -2.78 0.77
C THR A 200 1.70 -1.84 1.95
N ALA A 201 1.55 -2.37 3.16
CA ALA A 201 1.26 -1.57 4.35
C ALA A 201 2.32 -0.48 4.59
N ASN A 202 3.60 -0.89 4.66
CA ASN A 202 4.69 0.06 4.87
C ASN A 202 4.92 0.95 3.67
N SER A 203 4.81 0.43 2.43
CA SER A 203 4.89 1.26 1.22
C SER A 203 3.88 2.40 1.29
N MET A 204 2.60 2.13 1.58
CA MET A 204 1.59 3.19 1.69
C MET A 204 1.85 4.17 2.83
N ASN A 205 2.31 3.68 4.00
CA ASN A 205 2.67 4.55 5.12
C ASN A 205 3.87 5.47 4.79
N CYS A 206 4.83 4.98 4.00
CA CYS A 206 5.97 5.76 3.50
C CYS A 206 5.55 6.76 2.41
N LEU A 207 4.66 6.34 1.50
CA LEU A 207 4.17 7.21 0.42
C LEU A 207 3.38 8.41 0.93
N LEU A 208 2.69 8.29 2.08
CA LEU A 208 2.02 9.42 2.73
C LEU A 208 3.00 10.51 3.18
N GLU A 209 4.27 10.16 3.50
CA GLU A 209 5.32 11.15 3.79
C GLU A 209 5.68 11.95 2.53
N ALA A 210 5.83 11.28 1.38
CA ALA A 210 6.12 11.95 0.10
C ALA A 210 4.94 12.72 -0.47
N LEU A 211 3.69 12.25 -0.23
CA LEU A 211 2.45 12.99 -0.56
C LEU A 211 2.24 14.23 0.31
N GLY A 212 3.03 14.39 1.37
CA GLY A 212 2.91 15.52 2.29
C GLY A 212 1.79 15.40 3.32
N LEU A 213 1.15 14.23 3.48
CA LEU A 213 -0.01 14.03 4.37
C LEU A 213 0.34 13.37 5.71
N ALA A 214 1.59 12.95 5.92
CA ALA A 214 2.07 12.34 7.17
C ALA A 214 3.40 12.97 7.60
N LEU A 215 3.72 12.86 8.90
CA LEU A 215 5.00 13.32 9.46
C LEU A 215 6.15 12.38 9.05
N PRO A 216 7.40 12.88 8.93
CA PRO A 216 8.57 12.03 8.73
C PRO A 216 8.71 10.96 9.81
N GLY A 217 9.05 9.73 9.39
CA GLY A 217 9.11 8.57 10.25
C GLY A 217 7.77 7.85 10.43
N ASN A 218 6.70 8.33 9.81
CA ASN A 218 5.39 7.68 9.83
C ASN A 218 5.48 6.20 9.41
N GLY A 219 6.16 5.91 8.31
CA GLY A 219 6.32 4.56 7.77
C GLY A 219 7.47 3.75 8.35
N THR A 220 8.42 4.36 9.09
CA THR A 220 9.67 3.70 9.47
C THR A 220 9.94 3.60 10.97
N THR A 221 9.35 4.46 11.81
CA THR A 221 9.49 4.34 13.28
C THR A 221 8.70 3.14 13.77
N LEU A 222 9.34 2.22 14.49
CA LEU A 222 8.74 0.98 14.97
C LEU A 222 7.54 1.21 15.90
N ALA A 223 6.53 0.34 15.81
CA ALA A 223 5.34 0.38 16.67
C ALA A 223 5.69 0.27 18.17
N THR A 224 6.73 -0.51 18.49
CA THR A 224 7.20 -0.75 19.85
C THR A 224 8.03 0.39 20.43
N HIS A 225 8.60 1.28 19.59
CA HIS A 225 9.52 2.31 20.04
C HIS A 225 8.82 3.53 20.64
N LYS A 226 9.33 4.04 21.78
CA LYS A 226 8.76 5.22 22.47
C LYS A 226 8.74 6.50 21.64
N ASP A 227 9.67 6.67 20.71
CA ASP A 227 9.73 7.87 19.86
C ASP A 227 8.47 8.01 18.96
N ARG A 228 7.73 6.91 18.73
CA ARG A 228 6.43 7.00 18.04
C ARG A 228 5.41 7.85 18.80
N MET A 229 5.51 7.94 20.12
CA MET A 229 4.68 8.84 20.93
C MET A 229 4.78 10.29 20.43
N GLN A 230 5.99 10.73 20.07
CA GLN A 230 6.23 12.09 19.60
C GLN A 230 5.49 12.38 18.29
N LEU A 231 5.41 11.39 17.37
CA LEU A 231 4.64 11.55 16.13
C LEU A 231 3.14 11.79 16.41
N TYR A 232 2.58 11.10 17.41
CA TYR A 232 1.18 11.29 17.81
C TYR A 232 0.94 12.64 18.47
N VAL A 233 1.85 13.09 19.32
CA VAL A 233 1.79 14.41 19.95
C VAL A 233 1.89 15.51 18.89
N GLU A 234 2.85 15.42 18.00
CA GLU A 234 3.01 16.40 16.92
C GLU A 234 1.81 16.40 15.96
N ALA A 235 1.32 15.24 15.55
CA ALA A 235 0.16 15.12 14.67
C ALA A 235 -1.11 15.74 15.30
N GLY A 236 -1.34 15.50 16.60
CA GLY A 236 -2.49 16.07 17.32
C GLY A 236 -2.43 17.59 17.47
N GLN A 237 -1.25 18.16 17.66
CA GLN A 237 -1.04 19.61 17.67
C GLN A 237 -1.21 20.18 16.26
N ARG A 238 -0.60 19.53 15.27
CA ARG A 238 -0.59 19.97 13.88
C ARG A 238 -1.99 20.00 13.26
N ILE A 239 -2.84 18.99 13.53
CA ILE A 239 -4.20 18.99 12.96
C ILE A 239 -5.04 20.18 13.45
N VAL A 240 -4.88 20.59 14.69
CA VAL A 240 -5.57 21.77 15.22
C VAL A 240 -5.03 23.05 14.57
N ASP A 241 -3.72 23.13 14.33
CA ASP A 241 -3.11 24.24 13.61
C ASP A 241 -3.62 24.32 12.16
N LEU A 242 -3.58 23.21 11.41
CA LEU A 242 -4.11 23.14 10.03
C LEU A 242 -5.60 23.56 9.97
N CYS A 243 -6.39 23.14 10.97
CA CYS A 243 -7.78 23.51 11.08
C CYS A 243 -7.95 25.03 11.30
N ASN A 244 -7.14 25.62 12.18
CA ASN A 244 -7.17 27.07 12.45
C ASN A 244 -6.73 27.88 11.24
N ARG A 245 -5.68 27.45 10.52
CA ARG A 245 -5.23 28.08 9.27
C ARG A 245 -6.34 28.08 8.22
N PHE A 246 -7.01 26.96 8.02
CA PHE A 246 -8.10 26.88 7.02
C PHE A 246 -9.31 27.73 7.42
N TYR A 247 -9.87 27.55 8.64
CA TYR A 247 -11.10 28.22 9.03
C TYR A 247 -10.88 29.64 9.58
N GLY A 248 -9.70 29.91 10.19
CA GLY A 248 -9.34 31.21 10.76
C GLY A 248 -8.72 32.16 9.74
N ASP A 249 -7.75 31.66 8.99
CA ASP A 249 -6.92 32.48 8.09
C ASP A 249 -7.31 32.35 6.61
N ASP A 250 -8.30 31.50 6.29
CA ASP A 250 -8.76 31.18 4.93
C ASP A 250 -7.64 30.56 4.05
N ASP A 251 -6.73 29.83 4.70
CA ASP A 251 -5.58 29.21 4.05
C ASP A 251 -5.95 27.85 3.42
N HIS A 252 -6.22 27.85 2.15
CA HIS A 252 -6.57 26.65 1.39
C HIS A 252 -5.36 25.75 1.10
N SER A 253 -4.13 26.23 1.28
CA SER A 253 -2.91 25.43 1.00
C SER A 253 -2.80 24.18 1.89
N VAL A 254 -3.46 24.19 3.06
CA VAL A 254 -3.48 23.09 4.04
C VAL A 254 -4.48 21.98 3.71
N LEU A 255 -5.28 22.13 2.66
CA LEU A 255 -6.26 21.11 2.26
C LEU A 255 -5.58 19.95 1.53
N PRO A 256 -6.03 18.71 1.75
CA PRO A 256 -5.36 17.52 1.21
C PRO A 256 -5.24 17.50 -0.31
N ARG A 257 -6.19 18.04 -1.08
CA ARG A 257 -6.07 18.13 -2.55
C ARG A 257 -5.05 19.18 -3.00
N ASN A 258 -4.75 20.19 -2.19
CA ASN A 258 -3.73 21.18 -2.50
C ASN A 258 -2.34 20.69 -2.11
N ILE A 259 -2.21 19.91 -1.03
CA ILE A 259 -0.98 19.24 -0.62
C ILE A 259 -0.66 18.10 -1.58
N ALA A 260 -1.57 17.12 -1.70
CA ALA A 260 -1.44 15.97 -2.60
C ALA A 260 -1.90 16.36 -4.02
N ASN A 261 -1.24 17.33 -4.62
CA ASN A 261 -1.43 17.75 -6.00
C ASN A 261 -0.66 16.83 -6.98
N GLN A 262 -0.74 17.10 -8.27
CA GLN A 262 -0.09 16.28 -9.31
C GLN A 262 1.41 16.09 -9.05
N ALA A 263 2.14 17.13 -8.68
CA ALA A 263 3.57 17.04 -8.39
C ALA A 263 3.86 16.14 -7.18
N ALA A 264 3.01 16.18 -6.14
CA ALA A 264 3.12 15.30 -4.98
C ALA A 264 2.85 13.82 -5.35
N PHE A 265 1.89 13.53 -6.24
CA PHE A 265 1.69 12.19 -6.78
C PHE A 265 2.90 11.70 -7.58
N MET A 266 3.51 12.57 -8.41
CA MET A 266 4.74 12.25 -9.13
C MET A 266 5.90 11.97 -8.17
N ASN A 267 6.11 12.79 -7.15
CA ASN A 267 7.12 12.57 -6.11
C ASN A 267 6.89 11.25 -5.37
N SER A 268 5.64 10.95 -5.02
CA SER A 268 5.27 9.74 -4.31
C SER A 268 5.55 8.49 -5.15
N MET A 269 5.19 8.49 -6.43
CA MET A 269 5.50 7.38 -7.34
C MET A 269 7.00 7.24 -7.59
N THR A 270 7.73 8.36 -7.68
CA THR A 270 9.19 8.36 -7.78
C THR A 270 9.83 7.70 -6.56
N LEU A 271 9.34 8.02 -5.35
CA LEU A 271 9.76 7.34 -4.12
C LEU A 271 9.47 5.83 -4.17
N ASP A 272 8.24 5.45 -4.57
CA ASP A 272 7.83 4.04 -4.62
C ASP A 272 8.74 3.20 -5.52
N ILE A 273 9.04 3.74 -6.69
CA ILE A 273 9.98 3.14 -7.65
C ILE A 273 11.39 3.05 -7.07
N ALA A 274 11.88 4.12 -6.41
CA ALA A 274 13.24 4.17 -5.85
C ALA A 274 13.43 3.26 -4.64
N MET A 275 12.38 2.99 -3.87
CA MET A 275 12.43 2.10 -2.71
C MET A 275 11.99 0.65 -3.01
N GLY A 276 11.61 0.34 -4.27
CA GLY A 276 11.13 -0.97 -4.66
C GLY A 276 9.86 -1.38 -3.92
N GLY A 277 8.90 -0.47 -3.81
CA GLY A 277 7.65 -0.67 -3.11
C GLY A 277 6.78 -1.77 -3.71
N SER A 278 5.61 -1.96 -3.14
CA SER A 278 4.66 -2.98 -3.58
C SER A 278 3.97 -2.57 -4.89
N SER A 279 3.75 -3.51 -5.81
CA SER A 279 2.92 -3.24 -7.00
C SER A 279 1.48 -2.82 -6.65
N ASN A 280 0.98 -3.15 -5.46
CA ASN A 280 -0.34 -2.71 -4.98
C ASN A 280 -0.44 -1.20 -4.78
N THR A 281 0.67 -0.50 -4.52
CA THR A 281 0.70 0.96 -4.40
C THR A 281 0.24 1.65 -5.68
N VAL A 282 0.55 1.05 -6.85
CA VAL A 282 0.05 1.53 -8.15
C VAL A 282 -1.47 1.64 -8.16
N LEU A 283 -2.18 0.56 -7.74
CA LEU A 283 -3.65 0.59 -7.63
C LEU A 283 -4.14 1.70 -6.69
N HIS A 284 -3.44 1.88 -5.58
CA HIS A 284 -3.87 2.83 -4.55
C HIS A 284 -3.61 4.28 -4.94
N LEU A 285 -2.49 4.57 -5.59
CA LEU A 285 -2.19 5.91 -6.10
C LEU A 285 -3.10 6.30 -7.26
N LEU A 286 -3.38 5.38 -8.21
CA LEU A 286 -4.34 5.61 -9.29
C LEU A 286 -5.75 5.91 -8.73
N ALA A 287 -6.21 5.13 -7.74
CA ALA A 287 -7.48 5.36 -7.08
C ALA A 287 -7.52 6.71 -6.34
N ALA A 288 -6.43 7.05 -5.64
CA ALA A 288 -6.30 8.32 -4.93
C ALA A 288 -6.25 9.53 -5.87
N ALA A 289 -5.56 9.42 -6.99
CA ALA A 289 -5.51 10.47 -8.01
C ALA A 289 -6.90 10.74 -8.59
N GLN A 290 -7.69 9.69 -8.85
CA GLN A 290 -9.09 9.84 -9.28
C GLN A 290 -9.93 10.61 -8.24
N GLU A 291 -9.83 10.27 -6.95
CA GLU A 291 -10.56 10.97 -5.88
C GLU A 291 -10.08 12.42 -5.65
N ALA A 292 -8.80 12.67 -5.89
CA ALA A 292 -8.23 14.02 -5.83
C ALA A 292 -8.58 14.89 -7.05
N GLY A 293 -9.02 14.28 -8.15
CA GLY A 293 -9.19 14.95 -9.44
C GLY A 293 -7.86 15.30 -10.11
N VAL A 294 -6.82 14.48 -9.88
CA VAL A 294 -5.47 14.64 -10.44
C VAL A 294 -5.30 13.76 -11.66
N GLU A 295 -4.76 14.32 -12.74
CA GLU A 295 -4.37 13.57 -13.93
C GLU A 295 -3.06 12.81 -13.65
N PHE A 296 -3.20 11.53 -13.35
CA PHE A 296 -2.10 10.61 -13.07
C PHE A 296 -2.49 9.21 -13.53
N ASP A 297 -1.71 8.62 -14.43
CA ASP A 297 -2.05 7.36 -15.08
C ASP A 297 -0.84 6.39 -15.24
N MET A 298 -1.09 5.25 -15.88
CA MET A 298 -0.08 4.22 -16.14
C MET A 298 1.09 4.73 -17.01
N SER A 299 0.88 5.73 -17.85
CA SER A 299 1.93 6.30 -18.70
C SER A 299 2.91 7.17 -17.89
N ASP A 300 2.42 7.88 -16.87
CA ASP A 300 3.26 8.59 -15.91
C ASP A 300 4.13 7.61 -15.12
N ILE A 301 3.55 6.50 -14.68
CA ILE A 301 4.27 5.46 -13.93
C ILE A 301 5.38 4.83 -14.80
N ASP A 302 5.09 4.50 -16.07
CA ASP A 302 6.11 4.00 -16.99
C ASP A 302 7.24 5.02 -17.22
N ARG A 303 6.90 6.27 -17.44
CA ARG A 303 7.87 7.35 -17.63
C ARG A 303 8.77 7.53 -16.41
N LEU A 304 8.21 7.55 -15.20
CA LEU A 304 8.97 7.62 -13.96
C LEU A 304 9.86 6.40 -13.76
N SER A 305 9.33 5.20 -14.01
CA SER A 305 10.05 3.94 -13.86
C SER A 305 11.34 3.90 -14.70
N ARG A 306 11.30 4.43 -15.93
CA ARG A 306 12.46 4.49 -16.84
C ARG A 306 13.55 5.48 -16.39
N SER A 307 13.21 6.43 -15.55
CA SER A 307 14.10 7.53 -15.18
C SER A 307 14.46 7.58 -13.70
N THR A 308 13.90 6.72 -12.88
CA THR A 308 14.12 6.69 -11.43
C THR A 308 15.02 5.52 -11.06
N PRO A 309 16.18 5.77 -10.43
CA PRO A 309 17.07 4.70 -10.00
C PRO A 309 16.50 3.95 -8.77
N PHE A 310 16.83 2.67 -8.65
CA PHE A 310 16.49 1.84 -7.49
C PHE A 310 17.52 2.03 -6.39
N LEU A 311 17.15 2.75 -5.31
CA LEU A 311 18.08 3.23 -4.29
C LEU A 311 18.03 2.44 -2.98
N CYS A 312 16.92 1.79 -2.66
CA CYS A 312 16.72 1.15 -1.37
C CYS A 312 16.16 -0.27 -1.54
N LYS A 313 16.98 -1.27 -1.23
CA LYS A 313 16.61 -2.69 -1.37
C LYS A 313 16.42 -3.31 0.00
N VAL A 314 15.17 -3.65 0.33
CA VAL A 314 14.77 -4.23 1.62
C VAL A 314 13.88 -5.45 1.42
N ALA A 315 13.63 -6.20 2.50
CA ALA A 315 12.73 -7.34 2.46
C ALA A 315 11.38 -7.00 1.77
N PRO A 316 10.87 -7.84 0.89
CA PRO A 316 11.31 -9.20 0.53
C PRO A 316 12.38 -9.26 -0.58
N ALA A 317 12.80 -8.13 -1.15
CA ALA A 317 13.80 -8.10 -2.23
C ALA A 317 15.21 -8.46 -1.75
N THR A 318 15.46 -8.46 -0.44
CA THR A 318 16.66 -8.97 0.24
C THR A 318 16.28 -9.40 1.65
N GLN A 319 17.05 -10.33 2.24
CA GLN A 319 16.93 -10.69 3.66
C GLN A 319 17.84 -9.86 4.58
N GLN A 320 18.72 -9.04 4.00
CA GLN A 320 19.70 -8.27 4.77
C GLN A 320 19.07 -7.11 5.53
N TYR A 321 18.19 -6.37 4.86
CA TYR A 321 17.58 -5.14 5.38
C TYR A 321 16.07 -5.26 5.51
N HIS A 322 15.54 -4.68 6.62
CA HIS A 322 14.12 -4.54 6.89
C HIS A 322 13.77 -3.05 7.10
N ILE A 323 12.52 -2.74 7.40
CA ILE A 323 12.09 -1.35 7.56
C ILE A 323 12.81 -0.62 8.71
N GLU A 324 13.21 -1.34 9.76
CA GLU A 324 14.03 -0.83 10.86
C GLU A 324 15.41 -0.34 10.40
N ASP A 325 15.98 -0.98 9.38
CA ASP A 325 17.25 -0.58 8.77
C ASP A 325 17.09 0.66 7.88
N VAL A 326 15.94 0.82 7.19
CA VAL A 326 15.60 2.05 6.46
C VAL A 326 15.53 3.23 7.43
N HIS A 327 14.87 3.06 8.59
CA HIS A 327 14.84 4.10 9.64
C HIS A 327 16.25 4.48 10.07
N ARG A 328 17.09 3.49 10.41
CA ARG A 328 18.50 3.69 10.78
C ARG A 328 19.32 4.42 9.72
N ALA A 329 18.96 4.29 8.44
CA ALA A 329 19.62 4.93 7.31
C ALA A 329 19.14 6.37 7.03
N GLY A 330 18.25 6.93 7.87
CA GLY A 330 17.68 8.26 7.73
C GLY A 330 16.25 8.27 7.17
N GLY A 331 15.59 7.12 7.17
CA GLY A 331 14.17 6.97 6.82
C GLY A 331 13.83 7.38 5.38
N ILE A 332 12.57 7.69 5.17
CA ILE A 332 12.05 8.09 3.86
C ILE A 332 12.64 9.43 3.42
N MET A 333 12.88 10.35 4.36
CA MET A 333 13.49 11.64 4.02
C MET A 333 14.90 11.48 3.43
N ALA A 334 15.66 10.45 3.81
CA ALA A 334 16.96 10.18 3.21
C ALA A 334 16.86 9.70 1.74
N ILE A 335 15.87 8.84 1.41
CA ILE A 335 15.62 8.43 0.02
C ILE A 335 15.18 9.64 -0.81
N LEU A 336 14.27 10.45 -0.28
CA LEU A 336 13.82 11.68 -0.94
C LEU A 336 14.97 12.69 -1.11
N ASN A 337 15.90 12.79 -0.15
CA ASN A 337 17.07 13.65 -0.26
C ASN A 337 18.01 13.21 -1.40
N GLU A 338 18.27 11.90 -1.54
CA GLU A 338 19.08 11.40 -2.67
C GLU A 338 18.40 11.64 -4.03
N LEU A 339 17.07 11.49 -4.11
CA LEU A 339 16.27 11.81 -5.29
C LEU A 339 16.27 13.33 -5.58
N ALA A 340 16.20 14.16 -4.54
CA ALA A 340 16.24 15.62 -4.65
C ALA A 340 17.59 16.10 -5.19
N LYS A 341 18.72 15.57 -4.68
CA LYS A 341 20.07 15.85 -5.20
C LYS A 341 20.20 15.54 -6.69
N ALA A 342 19.48 14.51 -7.15
CA ALA A 342 19.44 14.12 -8.56
C ALA A 342 18.41 14.91 -9.41
N GLY A 343 17.72 15.89 -8.83
CA GLY A 343 16.70 16.69 -9.52
C GLY A 343 15.46 15.90 -9.97
N LYS A 344 15.09 14.84 -9.22
CA LYS A 344 13.97 13.95 -9.57
C LYS A 344 12.64 14.33 -8.91
N LEU A 345 12.65 15.31 -8.00
CA LEU A 345 11.49 15.70 -7.21
C LEU A 345 11.15 17.18 -7.39
N ASP A 346 9.87 17.50 -7.26
CA ASP A 346 9.39 18.85 -7.02
C ASP A 346 9.38 19.13 -5.51
N LEU A 347 10.33 19.90 -5.04
CA LEU A 347 10.50 20.22 -3.62
C LEU A 347 9.56 21.31 -3.10
N SER A 348 8.82 21.98 -4.00
CA SER A 348 7.91 23.07 -3.66
C SER A 348 6.54 22.61 -3.20
N VAL A 349 6.24 21.31 -3.31
CA VAL A 349 4.94 20.76 -2.88
C VAL A 349 4.73 20.96 -1.38
N GLY A 350 3.48 21.23 -0.97
CA GLY A 350 3.10 21.45 0.42
C GLY A 350 3.25 20.19 1.28
N HIS A 351 3.46 20.38 2.60
CA HIS A 351 3.62 19.26 3.53
C HIS A 351 3.06 19.60 4.92
N VAL A 352 2.35 18.65 5.55
CA VAL A 352 1.75 18.86 6.88
C VAL A 352 2.78 19.05 8.00
N ALA A 353 4.03 18.59 7.83
CA ALA A 353 5.11 18.75 8.79
C ALA A 353 5.87 20.08 8.65
N GLY A 354 5.70 20.82 7.56
CA GLY A 354 6.40 22.04 7.24
C GLY A 354 5.65 22.86 6.20
N GLU A 355 6.33 23.81 5.56
CA GLU A 355 5.75 24.58 4.46
C GLU A 355 5.86 23.81 3.15
N THR A 356 7.07 23.30 2.84
CA THR A 356 7.35 22.53 1.63
C THR A 356 8.03 21.21 1.94
N LEU A 357 7.99 20.27 0.98
CA LEU A 357 8.73 19.02 1.06
C LEU A 357 10.25 19.29 1.20
N GLY A 358 10.77 20.30 0.49
CA GLY A 358 12.18 20.66 0.58
C GLY A 358 12.61 21.08 1.99
N ASP A 359 11.79 21.88 2.68
CA ASP A 359 12.05 22.30 4.08
C ASP A 359 12.04 21.09 5.03
N VAL A 360 11.11 20.14 4.80
CA VAL A 360 11.02 18.94 5.62
C VAL A 360 12.22 18.03 5.40
N ILE A 361 12.64 17.80 4.15
CA ILE A 361 13.84 17.00 3.84
C ILE A 361 15.06 17.61 4.54
N ALA A 362 15.26 18.91 4.45
CA ALA A 362 16.39 19.58 5.08
C ALA A 362 16.37 19.46 6.61
N ARG A 363 15.19 19.58 7.23
CA ARG A 363 15.02 19.43 8.69
C ARG A 363 15.34 18.03 9.20
N TYR A 364 15.08 17.00 8.39
CA TYR A 364 15.29 15.60 8.76
C TYR A 364 16.53 14.97 8.10
N ASP A 365 17.45 15.78 7.55
CA ASP A 365 18.69 15.26 6.98
C ASP A 365 19.66 14.79 8.07
N ALA A 366 19.76 13.47 8.24
CA ALA A 366 20.67 12.83 9.19
C ALA A 366 22.14 12.83 8.72
N THR A 367 22.40 13.17 7.45
CA THR A 367 23.77 13.26 6.91
C THR A 367 24.45 14.57 7.27
N ASP A 368 23.68 15.60 7.67
CA ASP A 368 24.24 16.83 8.23
C ASP A 368 24.77 16.55 9.65
N PRO A 369 26.09 16.68 9.90
CA PRO A 369 26.67 16.43 11.22
C PRO A 369 26.21 17.44 12.28
N GLN A 370 25.64 18.58 11.88
CA GLN A 370 25.11 19.58 12.80
C GLN A 370 23.63 19.29 13.18
N ASN A 371 22.94 18.44 12.43
CA ASN A 371 21.55 18.09 12.69
C ASN A 371 21.43 16.94 13.71
N THR A 372 21.79 17.24 14.95
CA THR A 372 21.78 16.25 16.06
C THR A 372 20.39 15.70 16.37
N ASP A 373 19.34 16.48 16.11
CA ASP A 373 17.95 16.06 16.35
C ASP A 373 17.53 14.97 15.36
N ALA A 374 17.80 15.16 14.06
CA ALA A 374 17.55 14.14 13.04
C ALA A 374 18.39 12.86 13.32
N GLN A 375 19.69 13.02 13.67
CA GLN A 375 20.53 11.87 14.00
C GLN A 375 20.00 11.12 15.22
N THR A 376 19.49 11.80 16.24
CA THR A 376 18.92 11.17 17.43
C THR A 376 17.62 10.45 17.08
N PHE A 377 16.76 11.07 16.28
CA PHE A 377 15.50 10.50 15.83
C PHE A 377 15.70 9.17 15.08
N TYR A 378 16.60 9.14 14.11
CA TYR A 378 16.85 7.94 13.30
C TYR A 378 17.65 6.84 13.99
N ARG A 379 18.13 7.05 15.23
CA ARG A 379 18.73 5.99 16.04
C ARG A 379 17.70 5.09 16.73
N ALA A 380 16.41 5.39 16.67
CA ALA A 380 15.39 4.53 17.22
C ALA A 380 15.43 3.14 16.54
N GLY A 381 15.60 2.09 17.32
CA GLY A 381 15.85 0.74 16.81
C GLY A 381 15.04 -0.35 17.51
N PRO A 382 15.16 -1.61 17.08
CA PRO A 382 14.45 -2.74 17.65
C PRO A 382 15.11 -3.23 18.93
N ALA A 383 14.30 -3.48 19.97
CA ALA A 383 14.80 -4.10 21.21
C ALA A 383 14.90 -5.63 21.11
N GLY A 384 14.29 -6.26 20.14
CA GLY A 384 14.25 -7.71 19.98
C GLY A 384 13.37 -8.40 21.02
N ILE A 385 12.42 -7.69 21.61
CA ILE A 385 11.51 -8.20 22.65
C ILE A 385 10.14 -8.49 22.02
N ARG A 386 9.66 -9.72 22.16
CA ARG A 386 8.33 -10.09 21.71
C ARG A 386 7.25 -9.39 22.54
N THR A 387 6.43 -8.57 21.88
CA THR A 387 5.39 -7.78 22.57
C THR A 387 4.29 -7.29 21.63
N THR A 388 3.07 -7.21 22.14
CA THR A 388 1.93 -6.54 21.49
C THR A 388 1.68 -5.13 22.02
N LYS A 389 2.58 -4.62 22.90
CA LYS A 389 2.44 -3.28 23.47
C LYS A 389 3.18 -2.25 22.62
N ALA A 390 2.45 -1.24 22.17
CA ALA A 390 3.06 -0.08 21.53
C ALA A 390 3.95 0.70 22.51
N MET A 391 4.96 1.39 21.97
CA MET A 391 5.80 2.33 22.70
C MET A 391 6.40 1.77 24.01
N SER A 392 6.70 0.45 24.02
CA SER A 392 7.13 -0.29 25.22
C SER A 392 8.65 -0.36 25.39
N GLN A 393 9.43 0.12 24.43
CA GLN A 393 10.89 0.06 24.45
C GLN A 393 11.50 1.37 23.91
N ASP A 394 12.80 1.61 24.20
CA ASP A 394 13.57 2.81 23.85
C ASP A 394 15.00 2.49 23.38
N TYR A 395 15.18 1.32 22.78
CA TYR A 395 16.49 0.91 22.26
C TYR A 395 16.94 1.84 21.12
N ARG A 396 18.22 2.18 21.13
CA ARG A 396 18.83 3.04 20.09
C ARG A 396 20.05 2.37 19.49
N TRP A 397 20.14 2.45 18.17
CA TRP A 397 21.35 2.10 17.45
C TRP A 397 22.53 2.96 17.95
N GLN A 398 23.70 2.35 18.08
CA GLN A 398 24.92 3.11 18.43
C GLN A 398 25.33 4.05 17.30
N GLU A 399 25.18 3.60 16.05
CA GLU A 399 25.54 4.32 14.84
C GLU A 399 24.42 4.24 13.80
N LEU A 400 24.26 5.30 13.00
CA LEU A 400 23.41 5.33 11.84
C LEU A 400 24.10 4.59 10.67
N ASP A 401 23.29 4.14 9.71
CA ASP A 401 23.76 3.64 8.41
C ASP A 401 23.73 4.81 7.41
N LEU A 402 24.82 5.57 7.36
CA LEU A 402 24.97 6.70 6.42
C LEU A 402 25.80 6.34 5.19
N ASP A 403 26.15 5.06 5.01
CA ASP A 403 26.86 4.57 3.82
C ASP A 403 25.95 4.62 2.60
N ARG A 404 26.22 5.56 1.70
CA ARG A 404 25.47 5.74 0.44
C ARG A 404 26.06 4.95 -0.74
N GLU A 405 27.12 4.19 -0.53
CA GLU A 405 27.71 3.31 -1.55
C GLU A 405 27.20 1.86 -1.40
N GLN A 406 27.21 1.33 -0.18
CA GLN A 406 26.89 -0.08 0.09
C GLN A 406 25.80 -0.31 1.13
N GLY A 407 25.35 0.74 1.79
CA GLY A 407 24.33 0.70 2.85
C GLY A 407 22.91 0.37 2.36
N CYS A 408 21.96 0.46 3.28
CA CYS A 408 20.54 0.21 3.02
C CYS A 408 19.96 1.19 2.00
N ILE A 409 20.30 2.47 2.11
CA ILE A 409 19.92 3.53 1.17
C ILE A 409 21.15 3.99 0.42
N ARG A 410 21.14 3.88 -0.90
CA ARG A 410 22.27 4.23 -1.77
C ARG A 410 22.08 5.58 -2.46
N SER A 411 23.19 6.21 -2.84
CA SER A 411 23.14 7.37 -3.74
C SER A 411 22.76 6.96 -5.16
N VAL A 412 22.38 7.91 -5.98
CA VAL A 412 22.04 7.66 -7.40
C VAL A 412 23.22 7.06 -8.18
N GLU A 413 24.44 7.44 -7.83
CA GLU A 413 25.67 6.91 -8.45
C GLU A 413 25.89 5.42 -8.11
N HIS A 414 25.46 4.99 -6.93
CA HIS A 414 25.62 3.62 -6.42
C HIS A 414 24.31 2.82 -6.40
N ALA A 415 23.30 3.30 -7.13
CA ALA A 415 22.00 2.65 -7.22
C ALA A 415 22.11 1.15 -7.56
N PHE A 416 21.20 0.34 -7.03
CA PHE A 416 21.11 -1.08 -7.37
C PHE A 416 20.82 -1.30 -8.86
N SER A 417 20.09 -0.36 -9.47
CA SER A 417 19.79 -0.31 -10.90
C SER A 417 19.45 1.15 -11.27
N GLN A 418 19.78 1.53 -12.50
CA GLN A 418 19.42 2.84 -13.05
C GLN A 418 17.98 2.89 -13.58
N ASP A 419 17.38 1.73 -13.85
CA ASP A 419 15.96 1.54 -14.12
C ASP A 419 15.26 1.13 -12.83
N GLY A 420 14.04 1.61 -12.62
CA GLY A 420 13.33 1.48 -11.35
C GLY A 420 12.97 0.06 -10.94
N GLY A 421 12.62 -0.13 -9.68
CA GLY A 421 12.21 -1.42 -9.11
C GLY A 421 10.83 -1.93 -9.56
N LEU A 422 10.06 -1.11 -10.28
CA LEU A 422 8.76 -1.42 -10.88
C LEU A 422 8.78 -1.06 -12.37
N ALA A 423 8.05 -1.81 -13.20
CA ALA A 423 7.91 -1.51 -14.62
C ALA A 423 6.48 -1.75 -15.11
N VAL A 424 6.04 -0.93 -16.06
CA VAL A 424 4.79 -1.12 -16.79
C VAL A 424 5.10 -1.77 -18.13
N LEU A 425 4.41 -2.86 -18.46
CA LEU A 425 4.54 -3.52 -19.77
C LEU A 425 3.25 -3.34 -20.57
N TYR A 426 3.40 -3.18 -21.88
CA TYR A 426 2.30 -3.02 -22.84
C TYR A 426 2.42 -4.03 -23.97
N GLY A 427 1.33 -4.35 -24.62
CA GLY A 427 1.29 -5.23 -25.78
C GLY A 427 -0.12 -5.74 -26.07
N ASN A 428 -0.23 -6.67 -27.01
CA ASN A 428 -1.53 -7.22 -27.37
C ASN A 428 -2.19 -8.02 -26.22
N LEU A 429 -1.39 -8.50 -25.24
CA LEU A 429 -1.91 -9.17 -24.05
C LEU A 429 -2.40 -8.17 -22.98
N ALA A 430 -1.79 -7.00 -22.88
CA ALA A 430 -2.11 -5.95 -21.92
C ALA A 430 -2.11 -4.56 -22.57
N PRO A 431 -3.09 -4.23 -23.42
CA PRO A 431 -3.09 -2.95 -24.15
C PRO A 431 -3.20 -1.73 -23.23
N ASN A 432 -3.82 -1.86 -22.06
CA ASN A 432 -3.90 -0.81 -21.05
C ASN A 432 -2.77 -0.89 -19.99
N GLY A 433 -1.82 -1.83 -20.16
CA GLY A 433 -0.70 -2.04 -19.28
C GLY A 433 -0.90 -3.15 -18.27
N CYS A 434 0.23 -3.57 -17.72
CA CYS A 434 0.34 -4.48 -16.57
C CYS A 434 1.61 -4.12 -15.79
N ILE A 435 1.74 -4.62 -14.56
CA ILE A 435 2.82 -4.25 -13.64
C ILE A 435 3.72 -5.46 -13.36
N VAL A 436 5.03 -5.23 -13.40
CA VAL A 436 6.04 -6.16 -12.92
C VAL A 436 6.94 -5.48 -11.89
N LYS A 437 7.22 -6.19 -10.79
CA LYS A 437 8.25 -5.79 -9.82
C LYS A 437 9.61 -6.24 -10.34
N SER A 438 10.24 -5.41 -11.18
CA SER A 438 11.51 -5.71 -11.84
C SER A 438 12.67 -5.91 -10.86
N ALA A 439 12.61 -5.29 -9.69
CA ALA A 439 13.59 -5.48 -8.61
C ALA A 439 13.74 -6.94 -8.12
N GLY A 440 12.73 -7.77 -8.34
CA GLY A 440 12.71 -9.19 -7.94
C GLY A 440 13.04 -10.16 -9.09
N VAL A 441 13.27 -9.67 -10.31
CA VAL A 441 13.52 -10.48 -11.51
C VAL A 441 15.02 -10.63 -11.73
N SER A 442 15.48 -11.86 -11.99
CA SER A 442 16.88 -12.12 -12.36
C SER A 442 17.17 -11.64 -13.77
N GLU A 443 18.43 -11.27 -14.05
CA GLU A 443 18.84 -10.72 -15.35
C GLU A 443 18.48 -11.65 -16.52
N ASP A 444 18.63 -12.96 -16.33
CA ASP A 444 18.33 -13.98 -17.35
C ASP A 444 16.83 -14.08 -17.69
N MET A 445 15.95 -13.54 -16.82
CA MET A 445 14.50 -13.56 -16.97
C MET A 445 13.91 -12.22 -17.46
N LEU A 446 14.74 -11.19 -17.66
CA LEU A 446 14.27 -9.87 -18.13
C LEU A 446 13.66 -9.94 -19.55
N VAL A 447 14.14 -10.86 -20.37
CA VAL A 447 13.54 -11.21 -21.67
C VAL A 447 13.20 -12.70 -21.62
N PHE A 448 11.91 -13.01 -21.61
CA PHE A 448 11.44 -14.37 -21.43
C PHE A 448 10.41 -14.73 -22.52
N LYS A 449 10.54 -15.93 -23.02
CA LYS A 449 9.63 -16.52 -23.99
C LYS A 449 9.23 -17.91 -23.49
N GLY A 450 7.94 -18.13 -23.33
CA GLY A 450 7.46 -19.37 -22.75
C GLY A 450 6.11 -19.81 -23.28
N THR A 451 5.71 -21.01 -22.84
CA THR A 451 4.46 -21.66 -23.22
C THR A 451 3.40 -21.47 -22.15
N ALA A 452 2.22 -20.99 -22.53
CA ALA A 452 1.12 -20.74 -21.59
C ALA A 452 0.58 -22.02 -20.95
N ARG A 453 0.39 -21.96 -19.63
CA ARG A 453 -0.39 -22.90 -18.81
C ARG A 453 -1.49 -22.10 -18.12
N VAL A 454 -2.74 -22.34 -18.55
CA VAL A 454 -3.87 -21.47 -18.21
C VAL A 454 -4.68 -22.04 -17.06
N TYR A 455 -4.92 -21.23 -16.04
CA TYR A 455 -5.75 -21.55 -14.90
C TYR A 455 -6.82 -20.46 -14.69
N GLU A 456 -8.03 -20.88 -14.28
CA GLU A 456 -9.16 -19.97 -14.10
C GLU A 456 -9.36 -19.52 -12.64
N SER A 457 -8.46 -19.96 -11.75
CA SER A 457 -8.39 -19.54 -10.35
C SER A 457 -6.97 -19.68 -9.80
N GLN A 458 -6.69 -19.00 -8.67
CA GLN A 458 -5.48 -19.22 -7.90
C GLN A 458 -5.38 -20.67 -7.42
N ASP A 459 -6.49 -21.25 -6.97
CA ASP A 459 -6.51 -22.58 -6.36
C ASP A 459 -6.14 -23.65 -7.39
N ASP A 460 -6.70 -23.57 -8.60
CA ASP A 460 -6.34 -24.47 -9.71
C ASP A 460 -4.86 -24.35 -10.11
N ALA A 461 -4.34 -23.10 -10.09
CA ALA A 461 -2.92 -22.85 -10.41
C ALA A 461 -1.99 -23.44 -9.34
N VAL A 462 -2.33 -23.30 -8.06
CA VAL A 462 -1.60 -23.89 -6.94
C VAL A 462 -1.58 -25.40 -7.06
N GLU A 463 -2.73 -26.03 -7.30
CA GLU A 463 -2.83 -27.48 -7.51
C GLU A 463 -1.98 -27.92 -8.69
N GLY A 464 -2.07 -27.22 -9.84
CA GLY A 464 -1.29 -27.54 -11.03
C GLY A 464 0.23 -27.41 -10.82
N ILE A 465 0.69 -26.44 -10.03
CA ILE A 465 2.12 -26.29 -9.66
C ILE A 465 2.56 -27.48 -8.80
N LEU A 466 1.82 -27.80 -7.74
CA LEU A 466 2.17 -28.86 -6.79
C LEU A 466 2.10 -30.26 -7.41
N GLU A 467 1.20 -30.49 -8.35
CA GLU A 467 1.11 -31.74 -9.12
C GLU A 467 2.18 -31.88 -10.23
N GLY A 468 3.03 -30.85 -10.41
CA GLY A 468 4.08 -30.86 -11.42
C GLY A 468 3.57 -30.70 -12.87
N LYS A 469 2.37 -30.13 -13.06
CA LYS A 469 1.84 -29.79 -14.40
C LYS A 469 2.54 -28.60 -15.03
N VAL A 470 3.15 -27.74 -14.20
CA VAL A 470 3.97 -26.61 -14.62
C VAL A 470 5.42 -27.09 -14.77
N GLN A 471 6.01 -26.79 -15.91
CA GLN A 471 7.38 -27.20 -16.27
C GLN A 471 8.26 -25.96 -16.53
N LYS A 472 9.58 -26.16 -16.48
CA LYS A 472 10.55 -25.16 -16.89
C LYS A 472 10.22 -24.58 -18.27
N GLY A 473 10.22 -23.26 -18.40
CA GLY A 473 9.88 -22.54 -19.63
C GLY A 473 8.39 -22.24 -19.80
N ASP A 474 7.55 -22.61 -18.83
CA ASP A 474 6.13 -22.28 -18.89
C ASP A 474 5.86 -20.85 -18.41
N VAL A 475 4.79 -20.27 -18.94
CA VAL A 475 4.13 -19.05 -18.47
C VAL A 475 2.81 -19.45 -17.82
N VAL A 476 2.74 -19.39 -16.50
CA VAL A 476 1.52 -19.66 -15.74
C VAL A 476 0.59 -18.48 -15.86
N VAL A 477 -0.58 -18.66 -16.50
CA VAL A 477 -1.58 -17.63 -16.71
C VAL A 477 -2.76 -17.88 -15.77
N ILE A 478 -2.93 -17.01 -14.77
CA ILE A 478 -4.05 -17.06 -13.81
C ILE A 478 -5.02 -15.94 -14.17
N ARG A 479 -6.18 -16.27 -14.69
CA ARG A 479 -7.17 -15.32 -15.18
C ARG A 479 -8.48 -15.36 -14.40
N TYR A 480 -9.31 -14.33 -14.58
CA TYR A 480 -10.55 -14.12 -13.83
C TYR A 480 -10.33 -13.89 -12.33
N GLU A 481 -9.18 -13.35 -11.96
CA GLU A 481 -8.87 -12.90 -10.59
C GLU A 481 -8.81 -11.37 -10.47
N GLY A 482 -9.23 -10.65 -11.51
CA GLY A 482 -9.31 -9.20 -11.55
C GLY A 482 -10.42 -8.59 -10.68
N PRO A 483 -10.60 -7.26 -10.72
CA PRO A 483 -11.61 -6.54 -9.93
C PRO A 483 -13.03 -7.09 -10.08
N LYS A 484 -13.45 -7.39 -11.30
CA LYS A 484 -14.78 -7.94 -11.61
C LYS A 484 -14.79 -9.47 -11.61
N GLY A 485 -13.77 -10.07 -12.20
CA GLY A 485 -13.69 -11.52 -12.42
C GLY A 485 -13.46 -12.30 -11.15
N GLY A 486 -12.71 -11.76 -10.20
CA GLY A 486 -12.40 -12.36 -8.92
C GLY A 486 -13.63 -12.77 -8.09
N PRO A 487 -14.60 -11.91 -7.83
CA PRO A 487 -14.47 -10.47 -7.73
C PRO A 487 -13.64 -10.06 -6.51
N GLY A 488 -13.10 -8.85 -6.55
CA GLY A 488 -12.32 -8.31 -5.43
C GLY A 488 -10.81 -8.34 -5.65
N MET A 489 -10.37 -8.75 -6.85
CA MET A 489 -8.95 -8.70 -7.28
C MET A 489 -8.03 -9.32 -6.23
N GLN A 490 -8.21 -10.62 -5.98
CA GLN A 490 -7.48 -11.39 -4.98
C GLN A 490 -5.97 -11.17 -5.08
N GLU A 491 -5.33 -10.92 -3.94
CA GLU A 491 -3.87 -10.85 -3.85
C GLU A 491 -3.31 -12.25 -3.68
N MET A 492 -2.34 -12.61 -4.52
CA MET A 492 -1.79 -13.95 -4.58
C MET A 492 -0.33 -13.95 -4.13
N LEU A 493 0.01 -14.88 -3.23
CA LEU A 493 1.38 -15.17 -2.82
C LEU A 493 1.71 -16.65 -2.96
N TYR A 494 0.74 -17.53 -2.74
CA TYR A 494 0.95 -18.98 -2.79
C TYR A 494 1.47 -19.49 -4.13
N PRO A 495 0.95 -19.09 -5.32
CA PRO A 495 1.49 -19.55 -6.59
C PRO A 495 2.97 -19.23 -6.75
N THR A 496 3.41 -18.03 -6.34
CA THR A 496 4.83 -17.63 -6.41
C THR A 496 5.69 -18.37 -5.40
N SER A 497 5.16 -18.58 -4.18
CA SER A 497 5.86 -19.32 -3.12
C SER A 497 6.05 -20.79 -3.50
N TYR A 498 5.05 -21.42 -4.11
CA TYR A 498 5.16 -22.81 -4.56
C TYR A 498 6.04 -22.98 -5.80
N LEU A 499 6.04 -22.04 -6.75
CA LEU A 499 7.04 -22.05 -7.81
C LEU A 499 8.48 -22.00 -7.23
N LYS A 500 8.68 -21.20 -6.19
CA LYS A 500 9.96 -21.10 -5.50
C LYS A 500 10.32 -22.39 -4.76
N SER A 501 9.39 -23.01 -4.04
CA SER A 501 9.62 -24.30 -3.35
C SER A 501 9.92 -25.44 -4.33
N MET A 502 9.37 -25.38 -5.54
CA MET A 502 9.62 -26.34 -6.63
C MET A 502 10.87 -25.98 -7.48
N ALA A 503 11.63 -24.94 -7.10
CA ALA A 503 12.79 -24.41 -7.83
C ALA A 503 12.47 -23.99 -9.29
N LEU A 504 11.23 -23.50 -9.52
CA LEU A 504 10.76 -23.01 -10.82
C LEU A 504 10.67 -21.49 -10.91
N ASP A 505 10.90 -20.75 -9.83
CA ASP A 505 10.78 -19.29 -9.73
C ASP A 505 11.73 -18.51 -10.66
N LYS A 506 12.84 -19.14 -11.08
CA LYS A 506 13.81 -18.59 -12.05
C LYS A 506 13.70 -19.21 -13.44
N GLU A 507 12.70 -20.03 -13.68
CA GLU A 507 12.56 -20.82 -14.91
C GLU A 507 11.17 -20.64 -15.54
N CYS A 508 10.21 -20.06 -14.80
CA CYS A 508 8.83 -19.83 -15.22
C CYS A 508 8.43 -18.37 -15.00
N ALA A 509 7.45 -17.90 -15.79
CA ALA A 509 6.79 -16.64 -15.56
C ALA A 509 5.36 -16.85 -15.01
N LEU A 510 4.86 -15.88 -14.26
CA LEU A 510 3.47 -15.81 -13.79
C LEU A 510 2.80 -14.56 -14.34
N ILE A 511 1.59 -14.69 -14.89
CA ILE A 511 0.80 -13.57 -15.41
C ILE A 511 -0.62 -13.66 -14.85
N THR A 512 -1.20 -12.53 -14.41
CA THR A 512 -2.58 -12.49 -13.91
C THR A 512 -3.25 -11.14 -14.15
N ASP A 513 -4.57 -11.17 -14.31
CA ASP A 513 -5.44 -9.99 -14.23
C ASP A 513 -5.80 -9.62 -12.77
N GLY A 514 -5.43 -10.48 -11.81
CA GLY A 514 -5.40 -10.19 -10.38
C GLY A 514 -4.14 -9.41 -9.98
N ARG A 515 -3.68 -9.61 -8.76
CA ARG A 515 -2.47 -8.97 -8.22
C ARG A 515 -1.63 -9.95 -7.42
N PHE A 516 -0.35 -9.66 -7.35
CA PHE A 516 0.58 -10.39 -6.49
C PHE A 516 0.91 -9.60 -5.23
N SER A 517 1.20 -10.32 -4.15
CA SER A 517 1.68 -9.73 -2.91
C SER A 517 3.00 -8.98 -3.10
N GLY A 518 3.22 -7.93 -2.31
CA GLY A 518 4.51 -7.26 -2.22
C GLY A 518 5.66 -8.21 -1.87
N GLY A 519 5.36 -9.38 -1.26
CA GLY A 519 6.30 -10.45 -0.95
C GLY A 519 6.72 -11.34 -2.11
N THR A 520 6.16 -11.13 -3.30
CA THR A 520 6.43 -11.94 -4.48
C THR A 520 7.86 -11.71 -5.02
N SER A 521 8.52 -12.80 -5.41
CA SER A 521 9.80 -12.82 -6.13
C SER A 521 9.65 -13.55 -7.46
N GLY A 522 10.65 -13.44 -8.36
CA GLY A 522 10.61 -14.02 -9.70
C GLY A 522 9.84 -13.16 -10.71
N LEU A 523 9.68 -13.69 -11.93
CA LEU A 523 9.01 -13.00 -13.03
C LEU A 523 7.49 -13.12 -12.86
N SER A 524 6.91 -12.20 -12.08
CA SER A 524 5.48 -12.17 -11.77
C SER A 524 4.86 -10.84 -12.24
N ILE A 525 3.89 -10.95 -13.14
CA ILE A 525 3.23 -9.83 -13.83
C ILE A 525 1.76 -9.81 -13.44
N GLY A 526 1.35 -8.77 -12.72
CA GLY A 526 -0.02 -8.58 -12.30
C GLY A 526 -0.71 -7.39 -12.97
N HIS A 527 -1.97 -7.17 -12.61
CA HIS A 527 -2.78 -6.03 -13.07
C HIS A 527 -2.97 -6.00 -14.60
N VAL A 528 -2.95 -7.17 -15.26
CA VAL A 528 -3.16 -7.23 -16.72
C VAL A 528 -4.49 -6.57 -17.05
N SER A 529 -4.42 -5.50 -17.84
CA SER A 529 -5.58 -4.68 -18.20
C SER A 529 -5.75 -4.55 -19.70
N PRO A 530 -7.00 -4.71 -20.17
CA PRO A 530 -8.24 -5.06 -19.44
C PRO A 530 -8.21 -6.48 -18.86
N GLU A 531 -8.88 -6.71 -17.71
CA GLU A 531 -9.04 -8.04 -17.11
C GLU A 531 -9.86 -9.00 -17.99
N ALA A 532 -9.74 -10.30 -17.78
CA ALA A 532 -10.47 -11.33 -18.53
C ALA A 532 -11.99 -11.12 -18.50
N ALA A 533 -12.56 -10.81 -17.34
CA ALA A 533 -14.00 -10.58 -17.17
C ALA A 533 -14.53 -9.30 -17.84
N SER A 534 -13.63 -8.40 -18.25
CA SER A 534 -13.93 -7.18 -19.03
C SER A 534 -13.61 -7.34 -20.52
N GLY A 535 -13.35 -8.55 -21.00
CA GLY A 535 -13.05 -8.83 -22.41
C GLY A 535 -11.59 -8.65 -22.80
N GLY A 536 -10.69 -8.57 -21.82
CA GLY A 536 -9.24 -8.47 -22.07
C GLY A 536 -8.66 -9.70 -22.77
N ALA A 537 -7.58 -9.52 -23.50
CA ALA A 537 -6.93 -10.56 -24.30
C ALA A 537 -6.43 -11.75 -23.45
N ILE A 538 -6.19 -11.54 -22.16
CA ILE A 538 -5.84 -12.64 -21.23
C ILE A 538 -6.93 -13.73 -21.17
N ALA A 539 -8.21 -13.38 -21.43
CA ALA A 539 -9.31 -14.34 -21.55
C ALA A 539 -9.20 -15.25 -22.78
N LEU A 540 -8.41 -14.84 -23.78
CA LEU A 540 -8.27 -15.52 -25.06
C LEU A 540 -7.05 -16.46 -25.11
N VAL A 541 -6.21 -16.44 -24.09
CA VAL A 541 -5.02 -17.32 -24.00
C VAL A 541 -5.49 -18.77 -23.84
N GLU A 542 -4.87 -19.66 -24.59
CA GLU A 542 -5.09 -21.12 -24.53
C GLU A 542 -3.81 -21.82 -24.12
N ASP A 543 -3.95 -23.02 -23.51
CA ASP A 543 -2.78 -23.86 -23.20
C ASP A 543 -1.95 -24.13 -24.47
N GLY A 544 -0.63 -23.95 -24.34
CA GLY A 544 0.30 -24.14 -25.44
C GLY A 544 0.58 -22.86 -26.27
N ASP A 545 -0.11 -21.77 -26.02
CA ASP A 545 0.20 -20.48 -26.68
C ASP A 545 1.60 -19.98 -26.26
N GLU A 546 2.28 -19.33 -27.20
CA GLU A 546 3.56 -18.68 -26.92
C GLU A 546 3.36 -17.25 -26.43
N ILE A 547 3.96 -16.92 -25.28
CA ILE A 547 3.96 -15.57 -24.70
C ILE A 547 5.39 -15.04 -24.65
N ILE A 548 5.58 -13.80 -25.08
CA ILE A 548 6.84 -13.08 -25.09
C ILE A 548 6.75 -11.92 -24.10
N ILE A 549 7.68 -11.89 -23.14
CA ILE A 549 7.85 -10.84 -22.14
C ILE A 549 9.21 -10.20 -22.38
N ASP A 550 9.25 -8.87 -22.49
CA ASP A 550 10.46 -8.08 -22.71
C ASP A 550 10.43 -6.85 -21.79
N ILE A 551 10.95 -7.00 -20.59
CA ILE A 551 10.95 -5.94 -19.57
C ILE A 551 11.77 -4.71 -20.03
N PRO A 552 12.99 -4.86 -20.58
CA PRO A 552 13.78 -3.73 -21.10
C PRO A 552 13.01 -2.89 -22.12
N ASN A 553 12.29 -3.53 -23.05
CA ASN A 553 11.51 -2.86 -24.08
C ASN A 553 10.04 -2.62 -23.67
N ARG A 554 9.68 -2.93 -22.42
CA ARG A 554 8.31 -2.74 -21.88
C ARG A 554 7.24 -3.49 -22.67
N GLY A 555 7.55 -4.69 -23.15
CA GLY A 555 6.70 -5.50 -24.01
C GLY A 555 6.10 -6.73 -23.32
N ILE A 556 4.82 -7.02 -23.60
CA ILE A 556 4.16 -8.28 -23.27
C ILE A 556 3.20 -8.69 -24.38
N ASN A 557 3.50 -9.79 -25.06
CA ASN A 557 2.74 -10.16 -26.26
C ASN A 557 2.41 -11.65 -26.30
N LEU A 558 1.21 -11.94 -26.73
CA LEU A 558 0.77 -13.24 -27.18
C LEU A 558 1.14 -13.41 -28.66
N SER A 559 1.87 -14.47 -28.99
CA SER A 559 2.36 -14.75 -30.37
C SER A 559 1.25 -15.25 -31.28
N LEU A 560 0.19 -14.45 -31.42
CA LEU A 560 -0.94 -14.71 -32.31
C LEU A 560 -1.09 -13.56 -33.30
N SER A 561 -1.56 -13.87 -34.53
CA SER A 561 -1.93 -12.84 -35.48
C SER A 561 -3.21 -12.09 -35.04
N ALA A 562 -3.42 -10.90 -35.58
CA ALA A 562 -4.63 -10.12 -35.31
C ALA A 562 -5.91 -10.89 -35.69
N GLU A 563 -5.86 -11.65 -36.79
CA GLU A 563 -6.96 -12.49 -37.24
C GLU A 563 -7.27 -13.64 -36.27
N GLN A 564 -6.24 -14.27 -35.73
CA GLN A 564 -6.41 -15.33 -34.71
C GLN A 564 -7.01 -14.79 -33.42
N LEU A 565 -6.55 -13.63 -32.95
CA LEU A 565 -7.13 -12.94 -31.78
C LEU A 565 -8.59 -12.58 -32.02
N THR A 566 -8.92 -12.03 -33.20
CA THR A 566 -10.30 -11.68 -33.55
C THR A 566 -11.19 -12.92 -33.56
N LEU A 567 -10.73 -14.01 -34.17
CA LEU A 567 -11.49 -15.27 -34.19
C LEU A 567 -11.76 -15.79 -32.77
N ARG A 568 -10.76 -15.80 -31.88
CA ARG A 568 -10.96 -16.19 -30.48
C ARG A 568 -11.92 -15.28 -29.74
N GLN A 569 -11.87 -13.97 -30.03
CA GLN A 569 -12.81 -12.99 -29.48
C GLN A 569 -14.25 -13.26 -29.92
N GLU A 570 -14.48 -13.56 -31.20
CA GLU A 570 -15.78 -13.92 -31.73
C GLU A 570 -16.31 -15.23 -31.10
N LEU A 571 -15.45 -16.23 -30.92
CA LEU A 571 -15.81 -17.47 -30.23
C LEU A 571 -16.21 -17.24 -28.76
N GLN A 572 -15.51 -16.35 -28.05
CA GLN A 572 -15.89 -15.96 -26.69
C GLN A 572 -17.24 -15.23 -26.65
N GLN A 573 -17.46 -14.29 -27.59
CA GLN A 573 -18.74 -13.56 -27.68
C GLN A 573 -19.90 -14.47 -28.03
N ALA A 574 -19.68 -15.49 -28.86
CA ALA A 574 -20.70 -16.49 -29.23
C ALA A 574 -21.21 -17.31 -28.02
N ARG A 575 -20.46 -17.35 -26.89
CA ARG A 575 -20.93 -17.97 -25.64
C ARG A 575 -22.06 -17.17 -24.94
N GLY A 576 -22.42 -15.98 -25.43
CA GLY A 576 -23.52 -15.17 -24.91
C GLY A 576 -23.31 -14.78 -23.45
N LYS A 577 -24.24 -15.11 -22.55
CA LYS A 577 -24.15 -14.77 -21.12
C LYS A 577 -22.98 -15.45 -20.37
N LEU A 578 -22.36 -16.45 -20.96
CA LEU A 578 -21.18 -17.13 -20.44
C LEU A 578 -19.87 -16.56 -21.01
N ALA A 579 -19.95 -15.60 -21.93
CA ALA A 579 -18.78 -14.94 -22.47
C ALA A 579 -17.96 -14.28 -21.34
N TYR A 580 -16.66 -14.42 -21.41
CA TYR A 580 -15.72 -13.85 -20.44
C TYR A 580 -16.00 -14.24 -18.99
N LYS A 581 -16.43 -15.47 -18.77
CA LYS A 581 -16.62 -16.08 -17.45
C LYS A 581 -15.85 -17.39 -17.36
N PRO A 582 -15.33 -17.74 -16.19
CA PRO A 582 -14.68 -19.02 -15.98
C PRO A 582 -15.64 -20.17 -16.30
N LEU A 583 -15.10 -21.30 -16.80
CA LEU A 583 -15.90 -22.45 -17.23
C LEU A 583 -16.31 -23.34 -16.05
N ASN A 584 -15.36 -23.64 -15.17
CA ASN A 584 -15.52 -24.70 -14.16
C ASN A 584 -15.22 -24.21 -12.73
N ARG A 585 -15.13 -22.87 -12.50
CA ARG A 585 -14.80 -22.36 -11.18
C ARG A 585 -16.02 -22.31 -10.27
N GLU A 586 -15.98 -23.05 -9.18
CA GLU A 586 -16.96 -22.96 -8.09
C GLU A 586 -16.49 -21.93 -7.05
N ARG A 587 -17.11 -20.75 -7.03
CA ARG A 587 -16.81 -19.68 -6.06
C ARG A 587 -18.10 -19.04 -5.56
N ALA A 588 -18.29 -19.02 -4.23
CA ALA A 588 -19.39 -18.31 -3.61
C ALA A 588 -19.17 -16.81 -3.66
N VAL A 589 -19.99 -16.08 -4.40
CA VAL A 589 -19.92 -14.62 -4.51
C VAL A 589 -21.06 -14.00 -3.70
N THR A 590 -20.71 -13.32 -2.60
CA THR A 590 -21.67 -12.68 -1.69
C THR A 590 -22.25 -11.39 -2.29
N ALA A 591 -23.29 -10.83 -1.66
CA ALA A 591 -23.89 -9.58 -2.08
C ALA A 591 -22.88 -8.40 -2.09
N ALA A 592 -22.00 -8.33 -1.09
CA ALA A 592 -20.97 -7.30 -1.00
C ALA A 592 -19.98 -7.37 -2.18
N LEU A 593 -19.51 -8.58 -2.50
CA LEU A 593 -18.59 -8.80 -3.62
C LEU A 593 -19.26 -8.53 -4.98
N LYS A 594 -20.56 -8.87 -5.14
CA LYS A 594 -21.32 -8.54 -6.34
C LYS A 594 -21.48 -7.05 -6.54
N ALA A 595 -21.75 -6.29 -5.46
CA ALA A 595 -21.86 -4.84 -5.50
C ALA A 595 -20.54 -4.20 -5.91
N TYR A 596 -19.41 -4.64 -5.33
CA TYR A 596 -18.08 -4.19 -5.73
C TYR A 596 -17.80 -4.47 -7.21
N ALA A 597 -17.95 -5.73 -7.66
CA ALA A 597 -17.68 -6.12 -9.04
C ALA A 597 -18.51 -5.34 -10.07
N LEU A 598 -19.75 -4.99 -9.73
CA LEU A 598 -20.64 -4.21 -10.59
C LEU A 598 -20.10 -2.81 -10.86
N LEU A 599 -19.48 -2.19 -9.84
CA LEU A 599 -19.07 -0.79 -9.87
C LEU A 599 -17.55 -0.60 -10.02
N ALA A 600 -16.73 -1.65 -9.90
CA ALA A 600 -15.28 -1.52 -9.98
C ALA A 600 -14.81 -1.13 -11.39
N THR A 601 -13.84 -0.23 -11.45
CA THR A 601 -13.04 0.03 -12.66
C THR A 601 -12.01 -1.07 -12.88
N SER A 602 -11.30 -1.03 -13.99
CA SER A 602 -10.15 -1.91 -14.27
C SER A 602 -8.93 -1.51 -13.43
N ALA A 603 -7.93 -2.40 -13.35
CA ALA A 603 -6.72 -2.19 -12.55
C ALA A 603 -5.89 -0.98 -13.02
N ASP A 604 -5.83 -0.71 -14.31
CA ASP A 604 -5.19 0.48 -14.89
C ASP A 604 -5.81 1.81 -14.45
N LYS A 605 -6.99 1.75 -13.80
CA LYS A 605 -7.70 2.88 -13.18
C LYS A 605 -7.85 2.74 -11.66
N GLY A 606 -7.02 1.91 -11.03
CA GLY A 606 -6.99 1.73 -9.59
C GLY A 606 -8.05 0.78 -9.01
N ALA A 607 -8.82 0.06 -9.84
CA ALA A 607 -9.87 -0.87 -9.38
C ALA A 607 -10.80 -0.24 -8.32
N VAL A 608 -11.19 1.01 -8.54
CA VAL A 608 -12.02 1.84 -7.65
C VAL A 608 -13.43 1.97 -8.24
N ARG A 609 -14.35 2.52 -7.46
CA ARG A 609 -15.72 2.74 -7.92
C ARG A 609 -15.77 3.62 -9.17
N ASP A 610 -16.47 3.15 -10.20
CA ASP A 610 -16.74 3.85 -11.45
C ASP A 610 -17.87 4.87 -11.23
N LEU A 611 -17.51 6.14 -11.07
CA LEU A 611 -18.48 7.22 -10.84
C LEU A 611 -19.31 7.50 -12.07
N GLN A 612 -18.73 7.39 -13.29
CA GLN A 612 -19.48 7.59 -14.53
C GLN A 612 -20.59 6.55 -14.68
N LYS A 613 -20.30 5.30 -14.33
CA LYS A 613 -21.33 4.25 -14.34
C LYS A 613 -22.45 4.51 -13.35
N LEU A 614 -22.17 5.15 -12.20
CA LEU A 614 -23.21 5.55 -11.25
C LEU A 614 -24.09 6.66 -11.81
N GLU A 615 -23.50 7.64 -12.50
CA GLU A 615 -24.24 8.70 -13.18
C GLU A 615 -25.12 8.16 -14.31
N ASP A 616 -24.61 7.23 -15.12
CA ASP A 616 -25.34 6.58 -16.22
C ASP A 616 -26.53 5.73 -15.74
N LEU A 617 -26.51 5.27 -14.48
CA LEU A 617 -27.57 4.47 -13.86
C LEU A 617 -28.60 5.32 -13.09
N SER A 618 -28.31 6.60 -12.84
CA SER A 618 -29.20 7.53 -12.13
C SER A 618 -30.11 8.30 -13.10
#